data_70cafb6291840974fe72d6b5b67e4619
#
_entry.id   70cafb6291840974fe72d6b5b67e4619
#
_cell.length_a   1.000
_cell.length_b   1.000
_cell.length_c   1.000
_cell.angle_alpha   90.00
_cell.angle_beta   90.00
_cell.angle_gamma   90.00
#
_symmetry.space_group_name_H-M   'P 1'
#
loop_
_entity.id
_entity.type
_entity.pdbx_description
1 polymer ?
#
loop_
_entity_poly.entity_id
_entity_poly.type
_entity_poly.pdbx_seq_one_letter_code
_entity_poly.pdbx_strand_id
1 'polypeptide(L)'
;MLSRIYIPVDDYVFLEYGLSYDSPEQYKFRGRVSSTTAQIYDGTIREISFTPQYRVNVHVDFSLDYRISKLDFPVIEGREVTTYTVHQSSFKAAYALNRKFSANAFIQTSNVSEKLGANVRLRYNFREGQDFWLVMNQNGTQPWANRYDNGLRLPSYDQRSILVKYTHTFLFD
;
A
#
# COMPACT_ATOMS: atom_id res chain seq x y z
N MET A 1 -10.07 -18.70 2.12
CA MET A 1 -10.01 -19.43 3.40
C MET A 1 -8.59 -19.31 3.91
N LEU A 2 -8.36 -18.59 5.02
CA LEU A 2 -7.02 -18.50 5.61
C LEU A 2 -6.72 -19.87 6.23
N SER A 3 -5.78 -20.59 5.65
CA SER A 3 -5.23 -21.82 6.25
C SER A 3 -4.61 -21.44 7.60
N ARG A 4 -5.04 -22.08 8.67
CA ARG A 4 -4.45 -21.87 9.99
C ARG A 4 -3.07 -22.54 10.00
N ILE A 5 -2.03 -21.76 10.29
CA ILE A 5 -0.69 -22.31 10.52
C ILE A 5 -0.67 -22.82 11.96
N TYR A 6 -0.36 -24.09 12.14
CA TYR A 6 -0.09 -24.65 13.45
C TYR A 6 1.33 -24.23 13.88
N ILE A 7 1.44 -23.61 15.06
CA ILE A 7 2.71 -23.21 15.67
C ILE A 7 2.84 -24.05 16.95
N PRO A 8 3.86 -24.90 17.06
CA PRO A 8 4.13 -25.67 18.29
C PRO A 8 4.37 -24.76 19.49
N VAL A 9 4.11 -25.26 20.67
CA VAL A 9 4.51 -24.58 21.93
C VAL A 9 5.97 -24.89 22.17
N ASP A 10 6.83 -23.88 22.04
CA ASP A 10 8.29 -23.99 22.22
C ASP A 10 8.88 -22.62 22.55
N ASP A 11 10.15 -22.60 22.95
CA ASP A 11 10.91 -21.36 23.11
C ASP A 11 11.50 -20.93 21.77
N TYR A 12 11.16 -19.70 21.33
CA TYR A 12 11.58 -19.18 20.03
C TYR A 12 12.56 -18.02 20.19
N VAL A 13 13.60 -18.04 19.37
CA VAL A 13 14.56 -16.94 19.23
C VAL A 13 14.24 -16.18 17.95
N PHE A 14 14.05 -14.88 18.05
CA PHE A 14 13.79 -14.01 16.91
C PHE A 14 15.08 -13.27 16.54
N LEU A 15 15.61 -13.58 15.37
CA LEU A 15 16.81 -12.97 14.81
C LEU A 15 16.46 -12.34 13.47
N GLU A 16 16.85 -11.08 13.28
CA GLU A 16 16.56 -10.33 12.06
C GLU A 16 17.85 -9.73 11.49
N TYR A 17 17.98 -9.85 10.18
CA TYR A 17 19.03 -9.20 9.39
C TYR A 17 18.39 -8.37 8.30
N GLY A 18 18.87 -7.16 8.12
CA GLY A 18 18.36 -6.26 7.09
C GLY A 18 19.48 -5.51 6.38
N LEU A 19 19.27 -5.28 5.10
CA LEU A 19 20.08 -4.39 4.27
C LEU A 19 19.17 -3.43 3.55
N SER A 20 19.53 -2.14 3.53
CA SER A 20 18.77 -1.14 2.77
C SER A 20 19.71 -0.16 2.07
N TYR A 21 19.24 0.32 0.94
CA TYR A 21 19.88 1.39 0.18
C TYR A 21 18.85 2.46 -0.13
N ASP A 22 19.19 3.71 0.20
CA ASP A 22 18.43 4.91 -0.13
C ASP A 22 19.19 5.72 -1.17
N SER A 23 18.54 6.03 -2.28
CA SER A 23 19.12 6.95 -3.25
C SER A 23 19.05 8.39 -2.74
N PRO A 24 20.01 9.27 -3.11
CA PRO A 24 20.00 10.66 -2.70
C PRO A 24 18.73 11.41 -3.14
N GLU A 25 18.19 12.25 -2.26
CA GLU A 25 16.94 12.99 -2.48
C GLU A 25 16.99 14.05 -3.58
N GLN A 26 18.19 14.47 -3.96
CA GLN A 26 18.43 15.49 -4.99
C GLN A 26 18.02 15.07 -6.40
N TYR A 27 17.91 13.76 -6.66
CA TYR A 27 17.53 13.25 -7.96
C TYR A 27 16.03 13.28 -8.18
N LYS A 28 15.60 13.54 -9.42
CA LYS A 28 14.18 13.45 -9.82
C LYS A 28 13.63 12.03 -9.67
N PHE A 29 14.46 11.04 -9.98
CA PHE A 29 14.18 9.64 -9.71
C PHE A 29 15.01 9.21 -8.50
N ARG A 30 14.34 8.80 -7.46
CA ARG A 30 14.92 8.35 -6.19
C ARG A 30 14.12 7.17 -5.64
N GLY A 31 14.63 6.52 -4.64
CA GLY A 31 13.91 5.43 -3.99
C GLY A 31 14.74 4.69 -2.98
N ARG A 32 14.06 3.77 -2.34
CA ARG A 32 14.66 2.83 -1.39
C ARG A 32 14.46 1.41 -1.89
N VAL A 33 15.50 0.60 -1.71
CA VAL A 33 15.44 -0.86 -1.83
C VAL A 33 15.87 -1.44 -0.50
N SER A 34 15.12 -2.38 0.04
CA SER A 34 15.52 -3.10 1.25
C SER A 34 15.24 -4.59 1.13
N SER A 35 16.06 -5.37 1.81
CA SER A 35 15.88 -6.81 1.98
C SER A 35 16.05 -7.13 3.45
N THR A 36 15.09 -7.86 4.01
CA THR A 36 15.10 -8.30 5.41
C THR A 36 14.86 -9.80 5.45
N THR A 37 15.60 -10.48 6.30
CA THR A 37 15.38 -11.89 6.64
C THR A 37 15.29 -12.00 8.15
N ALA A 38 14.17 -12.57 8.63
CA ALA A 38 13.93 -12.73 10.05
C ALA A 38 13.47 -14.17 10.36
N GLN A 39 13.78 -14.64 11.56
CA GLN A 39 13.17 -15.83 12.12
C GLN A 39 11.82 -15.47 12.72
N ILE A 40 10.81 -16.28 12.44
CA ILE A 40 9.46 -16.11 12.98
C ILE A 40 8.96 -17.48 13.48
N TYR A 41 8.91 -17.65 14.80
CA TYR A 41 8.66 -18.95 15.43
C TYR A 41 9.68 -20.00 14.93
N ASP A 42 9.21 -21.11 14.37
CA ASP A 42 10.02 -22.16 13.76
C ASP A 42 10.25 -21.96 12.25
N GLY A 43 9.79 -20.84 11.69
CA GLY A 43 9.92 -20.50 10.27
C GLY A 43 10.85 -19.33 10.00
N THR A 44 10.89 -18.93 8.74
CA THR A 44 11.67 -17.79 8.25
C THR A 44 10.80 -16.90 7.40
N ILE A 45 10.89 -15.58 7.60
CA ILE A 45 10.32 -14.57 6.71
C ILE A 45 11.46 -13.89 5.94
N ARG A 46 11.31 -13.80 4.63
CA ARG A 46 12.16 -13.00 3.75
C ARG A 46 11.33 -11.93 3.08
N GLU A 47 11.74 -10.70 3.25
CA GLU A 47 11.04 -9.56 2.69
C GLU A 47 11.97 -8.77 1.76
N ILE A 48 11.43 -8.37 0.61
CA ILE A 48 12.08 -7.42 -0.30
C ILE A 48 11.09 -6.30 -0.52
N SER A 49 11.51 -5.06 -0.29
CA SER A 49 10.73 -3.88 -0.61
C SER A 49 11.46 -2.98 -1.60
N PHE A 50 10.68 -2.37 -2.47
CA PHE A 50 11.13 -1.43 -3.48
C PHE A 50 10.18 -0.23 -3.53
N THR A 51 10.70 0.96 -3.20
CA THR A 51 9.91 2.19 -3.08
C THR A 51 10.47 3.29 -3.98
N PRO A 52 10.29 3.22 -5.32
CA PRO A 52 10.70 4.27 -6.24
C PRO A 52 9.79 5.49 -6.13
N GLN A 53 10.38 6.65 -6.29
CA GLN A 53 9.70 7.94 -6.38
C GLN A 53 10.21 8.68 -7.60
N TYR A 54 9.30 9.32 -8.32
CA TYR A 54 9.64 10.12 -9.49
C TYR A 54 8.97 11.47 -9.44
N ARG A 55 9.79 12.52 -9.31
CA ARG A 55 9.36 13.90 -9.38
C ARG A 55 9.46 14.40 -10.81
N VAL A 56 8.33 14.46 -11.50
CA VAL A 56 8.27 14.96 -12.88
C VAL A 56 8.70 16.43 -12.92
N ASN A 57 8.07 17.22 -12.05
CA ASN A 57 8.34 18.66 -11.88
C ASN A 57 7.91 19.11 -10.47
N VAL A 58 7.85 20.42 -10.23
CA VAL A 58 7.43 20.99 -8.93
C VAL A 58 5.95 20.75 -8.59
N HIS A 59 5.15 20.32 -9.56
CA HIS A 59 3.71 20.14 -9.44
C HIS A 59 3.30 18.67 -9.37
N VAL A 60 4.13 17.74 -9.87
CA VAL A 60 3.74 16.34 -10.04
C VAL A 60 4.81 15.42 -9.43
N ASP A 61 4.37 14.57 -8.52
CA ASP A 61 5.18 13.54 -7.88
C ASP A 61 4.43 12.20 -7.91
N PHE A 62 5.15 11.13 -8.22
CA PHE A 62 4.68 9.74 -8.20
C PHE A 62 5.52 8.93 -7.24
N SER A 63 4.89 8.02 -6.52
CA SER A 63 5.59 6.99 -5.76
C SER A 63 4.88 5.65 -5.87
N LEU A 64 5.68 4.59 -5.91
CA LEU A 64 5.25 3.22 -5.83
C LEU A 64 5.88 2.62 -4.56
N ASP A 65 5.15 1.84 -3.81
CA ASP A 65 5.66 0.96 -2.77
C ASP A 65 5.29 -0.47 -3.16
N TYR A 66 6.28 -1.32 -3.33
CA TYR A 66 6.08 -2.73 -3.66
C TYR A 66 6.86 -3.60 -2.70
N ARG A 67 6.17 -4.56 -2.10
CA ARG A 67 6.71 -5.46 -1.10
C ARG A 67 6.34 -6.90 -1.42
N ILE A 68 7.36 -7.77 -1.38
CA ILE A 68 7.20 -9.21 -1.44
C ILE A 68 7.68 -9.77 -0.11
N SER A 69 6.83 -10.52 0.56
CA SER A 69 7.19 -11.24 1.79
C SER A 69 6.95 -12.73 1.58
N LYS A 70 7.99 -13.52 1.72
CA LYS A 70 7.93 -14.99 1.65
C LYS A 70 8.13 -15.56 3.04
N LEU A 71 7.14 -16.30 3.50
CA LEU A 71 7.17 -17.02 4.78
C LEU A 71 7.35 -18.51 4.46
N ASP A 72 8.41 -19.08 5.01
CA ASP A 72 8.72 -20.50 4.88
C ASP A 72 8.74 -21.14 6.28
N PHE A 73 7.95 -22.19 6.45
CA PHE A 73 7.90 -22.98 7.69
C PHE A 73 8.35 -24.42 7.42
N PRO A 74 8.99 -25.09 8.37
CA PRO A 74 9.34 -26.50 8.22
C PRO A 74 8.09 -27.38 8.13
N VAL A 75 8.22 -28.50 7.45
CA VAL A 75 7.16 -29.51 7.37
C VAL A 75 7.08 -30.26 8.69
N ILE A 76 5.96 -30.16 9.39
CA ILE A 76 5.68 -30.89 10.62
C ILE A 76 4.27 -31.46 10.58
N GLU A 77 3.97 -32.43 11.45
CA GLU A 77 2.64 -32.99 11.58
C GLU A 77 1.63 -31.92 11.95
N GLY A 78 0.47 -31.91 11.27
CA GLY A 78 -0.61 -30.93 11.45
C GLY A 78 -0.42 -29.61 10.70
N ARG A 79 0.65 -29.46 9.91
CA ARG A 79 0.88 -28.29 9.07
C ARG A 79 0.76 -28.64 7.59
N GLU A 80 -0.34 -28.22 6.94
CA GLU A 80 -0.60 -28.51 5.53
C GLU A 80 0.13 -27.57 4.57
N VAL A 81 0.30 -26.30 4.96
CA VAL A 81 0.92 -25.27 4.13
C VAL A 81 2.16 -24.77 4.84
N THR A 82 3.30 -24.85 4.16
CA THR A 82 4.60 -24.48 4.69
C THR A 82 5.18 -23.20 4.10
N THR A 83 4.66 -22.77 2.96
CA THR A 83 5.15 -21.57 2.25
C THR A 83 4.02 -20.64 1.89
N TYR A 84 4.18 -19.35 2.23
CA TYR A 84 3.27 -18.26 1.87
C TYR A 84 4.05 -17.16 1.17
N THR A 85 3.51 -16.69 0.05
CA THR A 85 4.06 -15.50 -0.62
C THR A 85 3.01 -14.40 -0.62
N VAL A 86 3.37 -13.27 -0.02
CA VAL A 86 2.53 -12.07 0.08
C VAL A 86 3.09 -10.99 -0.83
N HIS A 87 2.27 -10.49 -1.74
CA HIS A 87 2.56 -9.35 -2.57
C HIS A 87 1.68 -8.18 -2.14
N GLN A 88 2.31 -7.06 -1.85
CA GLN A 88 1.62 -5.81 -1.53
C GLN A 88 2.14 -4.73 -2.44
N SER A 89 1.25 -3.91 -2.97
CA SER A 89 1.64 -2.73 -3.72
C SER A 89 0.76 -1.54 -3.40
N SER A 90 1.35 -0.37 -3.38
CA SER A 90 0.61 0.89 -3.33
C SER A 90 1.23 1.91 -4.27
N PHE A 91 0.38 2.61 -4.98
CA PHE A 91 0.76 3.70 -5.88
C PHE A 91 0.16 5.01 -5.37
N LYS A 92 0.97 6.05 -5.35
CA LYS A 92 0.56 7.41 -5.00
C LYS A 92 0.89 8.34 -6.15
N ALA A 93 -0.05 9.23 -6.47
CA ALA A 93 0.16 10.35 -7.36
C ALA A 93 -0.23 11.63 -6.62
N ALA A 94 0.67 12.59 -6.58
CA ALA A 94 0.43 13.91 -5.99
C ALA A 94 0.54 14.97 -7.08
N TYR A 95 -0.45 15.84 -7.13
CA TYR A 95 -0.49 16.98 -8.02
C TYR A 95 -0.81 18.26 -7.24
N ALA A 96 0.01 19.29 -7.38
CA ALA A 96 -0.21 20.60 -6.80
C ALA A 96 -0.07 21.66 -7.88
N LEU A 97 -1.17 22.11 -8.45
CA LEU A 97 -1.17 23.13 -9.50
C LEU A 97 -0.60 24.45 -8.97
N ASN A 98 -1.03 24.85 -7.77
CA ASN A 98 -0.62 26.05 -7.08
C ASN A 98 -0.96 25.94 -5.58
N ARG A 99 -0.83 27.02 -4.81
CA ARG A 99 -1.19 27.03 -3.38
C ARG A 99 -2.67 26.78 -3.09
N LYS A 100 -3.54 27.00 -4.08
CA LYS A 100 -5.01 26.87 -3.92
C LYS A 100 -5.51 25.47 -4.29
N PHE A 101 -4.93 24.81 -5.29
CA PHE A 101 -5.45 23.55 -5.79
C PHE A 101 -4.41 22.41 -5.67
N SER A 102 -4.82 21.31 -5.05
CA SER A 102 -4.05 20.08 -5.02
C SER A 102 -4.96 18.85 -5.16
N ALA A 103 -4.40 17.79 -5.73
CA ALA A 103 -5.04 16.50 -5.91
C ALA A 103 -4.07 15.39 -5.49
N ASN A 104 -4.59 14.37 -4.81
CA ASN A 104 -3.84 13.19 -4.43
C ASN A 104 -4.65 11.96 -4.78
N ALA A 105 -3.99 10.98 -5.39
CA ALA A 105 -4.56 9.67 -5.63
C ALA A 105 -3.70 8.61 -4.94
N PHE A 106 -4.34 7.61 -4.36
CA PHE A 106 -3.71 6.48 -3.70
C PHE A 106 -4.44 5.21 -4.09
N ILE A 107 -3.70 4.22 -4.57
CA ILE A 107 -4.22 2.90 -4.95
C ILE A 107 -3.38 1.86 -4.23
N GLN A 108 -4.02 0.90 -3.59
CA GLN A 108 -3.35 -0.19 -2.89
C GLN A 108 -3.97 -1.54 -3.23
N THR A 109 -3.14 -2.57 -3.22
CA THR A 109 -3.57 -3.93 -3.48
C THR A 109 -2.69 -4.95 -2.75
N SER A 110 -3.26 -6.12 -2.45
CA SER A 110 -2.56 -7.25 -1.86
C SER A 110 -3.18 -8.55 -2.36
N ASN A 111 -2.33 -9.54 -2.67
CA ASN A 111 -2.81 -10.86 -3.12
C ASN A 111 -3.50 -11.65 -2.00
N VAL A 112 -3.23 -11.34 -0.74
CA VAL A 112 -3.84 -12.03 0.41
C VAL A 112 -5.26 -11.56 0.65
N SER A 113 -5.48 -10.25 0.59
CA SER A 113 -6.82 -9.67 0.79
C SER A 113 -7.70 -9.78 -0.45
N GLU A 114 -7.10 -10.02 -1.63
CA GLU A 114 -7.77 -9.95 -2.93
C GLU A 114 -8.56 -8.65 -3.13
N LYS A 115 -8.20 -7.61 -2.36
CA LYS A 115 -8.86 -6.30 -2.35
C LYS A 115 -8.03 -5.28 -3.10
N LEU A 116 -8.75 -4.41 -3.80
CA LEU A 116 -8.23 -3.19 -4.40
C LEU A 116 -8.85 -2.00 -3.68
N GLY A 117 -8.00 -1.19 -3.05
CA GLY A 117 -8.40 0.06 -2.43
C GLY A 117 -7.94 1.25 -3.27
N ALA A 118 -8.84 2.21 -3.51
CA ALA A 118 -8.52 3.47 -4.17
C ALA A 118 -9.07 4.65 -3.37
N ASN A 119 -8.27 5.70 -3.23
CA ASN A 119 -8.63 6.94 -2.58
C ASN A 119 -8.18 8.11 -3.45
N VAL A 120 -9.10 9.02 -3.76
CA VAL A 120 -8.79 10.26 -4.48
C VAL A 120 -9.23 11.42 -3.61
N ARG A 121 -8.36 12.41 -3.43
CA ARG A 121 -8.63 13.62 -2.66
C ARG A 121 -8.31 14.84 -3.52
N LEU A 122 -9.28 15.73 -3.61
CA LEU A 122 -9.11 17.05 -4.19
C LEU A 122 -9.26 18.09 -3.09
N ARG A 123 -8.37 19.07 -3.07
CA ARG A 123 -8.44 20.21 -2.18
C ARG A 123 -8.44 21.48 -2.98
N TYR A 124 -9.36 22.36 -2.65
CA TYR A 124 -9.37 23.72 -3.14
C TYR A 124 -9.41 24.71 -1.98
N ASN A 125 -8.38 25.54 -1.88
CA ASN A 125 -8.29 26.62 -0.89
C ASN A 125 -8.78 27.92 -1.52
N PHE A 126 -9.93 28.43 -1.08
CA PHE A 126 -10.49 29.70 -1.59
C PHE A 126 -9.66 30.90 -1.11
N ARG A 127 -9.36 30.88 0.18
CA ARG A 127 -8.52 31.85 0.89
C ARG A 127 -8.02 31.22 2.19
N GLU A 128 -7.12 31.91 2.88
CA GLU A 128 -6.60 31.46 4.15
C GLU A 128 -7.73 31.06 5.12
N GLY A 129 -7.61 29.88 5.73
CA GLY A 129 -8.64 29.33 6.63
C GLY A 129 -9.90 28.78 5.96
N GLN A 130 -10.00 28.77 4.63
CA GLN A 130 -11.16 28.23 3.90
C GLN A 130 -10.77 27.18 2.89
N ASP A 131 -11.04 25.93 3.21
CA ASP A 131 -10.75 24.78 2.37
C ASP A 131 -12.01 24.00 2.00
N PHE A 132 -12.08 23.64 0.75
CA PHE A 132 -13.03 22.67 0.21
C PHE A 132 -12.29 21.38 -0.09
N TRP A 133 -12.87 20.25 0.33
CA TRP A 133 -12.34 18.91 0.10
C TRP A 133 -13.40 18.05 -0.57
N LEU A 134 -12.98 17.35 -1.62
CA LEU A 134 -13.73 16.25 -2.19
C LEU A 134 -12.88 14.99 -2.04
N VAL A 135 -13.42 13.99 -1.36
CA VAL A 135 -12.74 12.70 -1.12
C VAL A 135 -13.61 11.59 -1.69
N MET A 136 -13.03 10.78 -2.54
CA MET A 136 -13.64 9.57 -3.06
C MET A 136 -12.84 8.36 -2.58
N ASN A 137 -13.51 7.43 -1.92
CA ASN A 137 -12.96 6.13 -1.56
C ASN A 137 -13.70 5.05 -2.34
N GLN A 138 -12.95 4.06 -2.77
CA GLN A 138 -13.49 2.90 -3.46
C GLN A 138 -12.71 1.67 -3.01
N ASN A 139 -13.45 0.65 -2.58
CA ASN A 139 -12.92 -0.67 -2.31
C ASN A 139 -13.61 -1.68 -3.21
N GLY A 140 -12.88 -2.66 -3.70
CA GLY A 140 -13.40 -3.70 -4.55
C GLY A 140 -12.51 -4.91 -4.55
N THR A 141 -12.99 -5.99 -5.16
CA THR A 141 -12.23 -7.21 -5.36
C THR A 141 -11.38 -7.09 -6.63
N GLN A 142 -10.17 -7.60 -6.58
CA GLN A 142 -9.23 -7.53 -7.71
C GLN A 142 -9.75 -8.32 -8.91
N PRO A 143 -9.54 -7.84 -10.16
CA PRO A 143 -10.03 -8.51 -11.36
C PRO A 143 -9.52 -9.94 -11.54
N TRP A 144 -8.31 -10.22 -11.05
CA TRP A 144 -7.69 -11.56 -11.17
C TRP A 144 -8.13 -12.54 -10.06
N ALA A 145 -8.79 -12.06 -9.00
CA ALA A 145 -9.36 -12.91 -7.96
C ALA A 145 -10.60 -13.66 -8.45
N ASN A 146 -11.33 -13.10 -9.41
CA ASN A 146 -12.50 -13.72 -10.01
C ASN A 146 -12.12 -14.69 -11.14
N ARG A 147 -11.75 -15.93 -10.81
CA ARG A 147 -11.28 -16.95 -11.77
C ARG A 147 -12.36 -17.52 -12.72
N TYR A 148 -13.63 -17.14 -12.55
CA TYR A 148 -14.76 -17.82 -13.18
C TYR A 148 -15.51 -17.02 -14.26
N ASP A 149 -15.04 -15.83 -14.63
CA ASP A 149 -15.73 -15.04 -15.63
C ASP A 149 -14.96 -15.02 -16.97
N ASN A 150 -15.64 -15.45 -18.05
CA ASN A 150 -15.08 -15.57 -19.40
C ASN A 150 -15.04 -14.22 -20.16
N GLY A 151 -15.13 -13.11 -19.47
CA GLY A 151 -15.21 -11.77 -20.05
C GLY A 151 -14.12 -10.79 -19.62
N LEU A 152 -14.25 -9.56 -20.04
CA LEU A 152 -13.42 -8.43 -19.62
C LEU A 152 -13.54 -8.27 -18.10
N ARG A 153 -12.49 -8.60 -17.37
CA ARG A 153 -12.47 -8.62 -15.90
C ARG A 153 -12.33 -7.20 -15.39
N LEU A 154 -13.45 -6.57 -15.11
CA LEU A 154 -13.47 -5.31 -14.38
C LEU A 154 -13.42 -5.59 -12.86
N PRO A 155 -12.76 -4.73 -12.06
CA PRO A 155 -12.85 -4.83 -10.61
C PRO A 155 -14.30 -4.78 -10.17
N SER A 156 -14.74 -5.72 -9.33
CA SER A 156 -16.05 -5.61 -8.70
C SER A 156 -15.94 -4.61 -7.54
N TYR A 157 -16.95 -3.75 -7.41
CA TYR A 157 -16.97 -2.72 -6.38
C TYR A 157 -17.82 -3.17 -5.20
N ASP A 158 -17.18 -3.34 -4.03
CA ASP A 158 -17.87 -3.72 -2.81
C ASP A 158 -18.42 -2.48 -2.09
N GLN A 159 -17.66 -1.39 -2.12
CA GLN A 159 -17.99 -0.16 -1.42
C GLN A 159 -17.43 1.06 -2.14
N ARG A 160 -18.25 2.10 -2.27
CA ARG A 160 -17.85 3.43 -2.73
C ARG A 160 -18.41 4.49 -1.79
N SER A 161 -17.58 5.46 -1.42
CA SER A 161 -18.01 6.63 -0.66
C SER A 161 -17.47 7.91 -1.30
N ILE A 162 -18.29 8.95 -1.29
CA ILE A 162 -17.90 10.30 -1.68
C ILE A 162 -18.20 11.20 -0.48
N LEU A 163 -17.16 11.90 -0.02
CA LEU A 163 -17.24 12.84 1.09
C LEU A 163 -16.91 14.24 0.57
N VAL A 164 -17.77 15.19 0.89
CA VAL A 164 -17.52 16.61 0.68
C VAL A 164 -17.35 17.26 2.05
N LYS A 165 -16.26 18.02 2.23
CA LYS A 165 -15.99 18.76 3.46
C LYS A 165 -15.63 20.20 3.13
N TYR A 166 -16.24 21.14 3.82
CA TYR A 166 -15.85 22.54 3.83
C TYR A 166 -15.35 22.90 5.22
N THR A 167 -14.20 23.55 5.29
CA THR A 167 -13.61 24.03 6.53
C THR A 167 -13.52 25.54 6.49
N HIS A 168 -13.93 26.21 7.55
CA HIS A 168 -13.79 27.64 7.74
C HIS A 168 -13.18 27.92 9.11
N THR A 169 -12.07 28.66 9.13
CA THR A 169 -11.42 29.09 10.36
C THR A 169 -11.78 30.54 10.65
N PHE A 170 -12.34 30.79 11.82
CA PHE A 170 -12.62 32.12 12.32
C PHE A 170 -11.41 32.56 13.18
N LEU A 171 -10.86 33.72 12.85
CA LEU A 171 -9.88 34.39 13.71
C LEU A 171 -10.65 35.45 14.51
N PHE A 172 -10.57 35.37 15.82
CA PHE A 172 -11.09 36.37 16.72
C PHE A 172 -9.89 37.20 17.17
N ASP A 173 -9.89 38.52 16.89
CA ASP A 173 -8.92 39.49 17.35
C ASP A 173 -9.25 39.91 18.79
#